data_d21d3b354a0b8d9c40b2e0639da887b3
#
_entry.id   d21d3b354a0b8d9c40b2e0639da887b3
#
_cell.length_a   1.000
_cell.length_b   1.000
_cell.length_c   1.000
_cell.angle_alpha   90.00
_cell.angle_beta   90.00
_cell.angle_gamma   90.00
#
_symmetry.space_group_name_H-M   'P 1'
#
loop_
_entity.id
_entity.type
_entity.pdbx_description
1 polymer ?
#
loop_
_entity_poly.entity_id
_entity_poly.type
_entity_poly.pdbx_seq_one_letter_code
_entity_poly.pdbx_strand_id
1 'polypeptide(L)'
;VGLSGAGKTTLCQLLLRNYNLKSGEIIIGGQNIAEVTQDSLRQKIAVIPQDPSLFHRSLRENILYGRPEATEEDVIAAAKAAQAHDFILATQSGYDTMVGERGVKLSGGQRQRIAIARAILKDAPFLILDEATSSLDSDTERLIQSALVAAMEGRTTIVIAHRLSTLARMDRLVVLREGVIIEDGTLDQLVAKAGHFAYLWNLQAGGFLPKKIEI
;
A
#
# COMPACT_ATOMS: atom_id res chain seq x y z
N VAL A 1 12.01 1.18 3.92
CA VAL A 1 12.16 2.42 4.68
C VAL A 1 13.30 3.24 4.10
N GLY A 2 13.33 4.57 4.31
CA GLY A 2 14.38 5.47 3.84
C GLY A 2 13.84 6.88 3.59
N LEU A 3 14.74 7.86 3.55
CA LEU A 3 14.39 9.27 3.30
C LEU A 3 13.77 9.46 1.90
N SER A 4 13.21 10.66 1.66
CA SER A 4 12.75 11.03 0.31
C SER A 4 13.92 10.96 -0.67
N GLY A 5 13.67 10.43 -1.88
CA GLY A 5 14.74 10.22 -2.88
C GLY A 5 15.60 8.97 -2.70
N ALA A 6 15.42 8.17 -1.65
CA ALA A 6 16.22 6.95 -1.42
C ALA A 6 16.02 5.81 -2.44
N GLY A 7 15.06 5.94 -3.38
CA GLY A 7 14.81 4.92 -4.42
C GLY A 7 13.63 3.98 -4.14
N LYS A 8 12.84 4.19 -3.07
CA LYS A 8 11.70 3.33 -2.69
C LYS A 8 10.65 3.22 -3.81
N THR A 9 10.19 4.33 -4.34
CA THR A 9 9.21 4.36 -5.43
C THR A 9 9.78 3.75 -6.71
N THR A 10 11.07 3.98 -7.00
CA THR A 10 11.76 3.37 -8.14
C THR A 10 11.75 1.84 -8.05
N LEU A 11 11.99 1.29 -6.86
CA LEU A 11 11.91 -0.15 -6.63
C LEU A 11 10.51 -0.70 -6.97
N CYS A 12 9.45 -0.03 -6.51
CA CYS A 12 8.07 -0.42 -6.83
C CYS A 12 7.77 -0.32 -8.35
N GLN A 13 8.30 0.70 -9.02
CA GLN A 13 8.14 0.86 -10.46
C GLN A 13 8.86 -0.26 -11.24
N LEU A 14 10.00 -0.73 -10.76
CA LEU A 14 10.72 -1.87 -11.33
C LEU A 14 9.96 -3.18 -11.12
N LEU A 15 9.36 -3.41 -9.94
CA LEU A 15 8.50 -4.57 -9.66
C LEU A 15 7.28 -4.63 -10.58
N LEU A 16 6.70 -3.48 -10.92
CA LEU A 16 5.59 -3.34 -11.87
C LEU A 16 6.03 -3.39 -13.33
N ARG A 17 7.35 -3.50 -13.56
CA ARG A 17 7.97 -3.46 -14.90
C ARG A 17 7.56 -2.23 -15.71
N ASN A 18 7.44 -1.07 -15.03
CA ASN A 18 7.28 0.22 -15.70
C ASN A 18 8.61 0.71 -16.28
N TYR A 19 9.74 0.17 -15.79
CA TYR A 19 11.08 0.32 -16.31
C TYR A 19 11.78 -1.03 -16.38
N ASN A 20 12.62 -1.24 -17.38
CA ASN A 20 13.46 -2.43 -17.48
C ASN A 20 14.73 -2.26 -16.62
N LEU A 21 15.22 -3.38 -16.07
CA LEU A 21 16.51 -3.42 -15.39
C LEU A 21 17.65 -3.21 -16.41
N LYS A 22 18.70 -2.51 -15.99
CA LYS A 22 19.96 -2.44 -16.78
C LYS A 22 20.80 -3.70 -16.56
N SER A 23 20.72 -4.33 -15.39
CA SER A 23 21.41 -5.56 -15.02
C SER A 23 20.69 -6.21 -13.83
N GLY A 24 20.97 -7.49 -13.59
CA GLY A 24 20.30 -8.29 -12.58
C GLY A 24 18.92 -8.78 -13.03
N GLU A 25 18.17 -9.36 -12.11
CA GLU A 25 16.85 -9.93 -12.36
C GLU A 25 15.90 -9.72 -11.19
N ILE A 26 14.60 -9.74 -11.44
CA ILE A 26 13.55 -9.77 -10.44
C ILE A 26 12.72 -11.03 -10.67
N ILE A 27 12.62 -11.86 -9.63
CA ILE A 27 11.88 -13.12 -9.67
C ILE A 27 10.62 -12.98 -8.78
N ILE A 28 9.46 -13.26 -9.36
CA ILE A 28 8.17 -13.29 -8.65
C ILE A 28 7.53 -14.66 -8.92
N GLY A 29 7.21 -15.41 -7.85
CA GLY A 29 6.62 -16.74 -7.98
C GLY A 29 7.50 -17.73 -8.77
N GLY A 30 8.82 -17.60 -8.67
CA GLY A 30 9.80 -18.45 -9.38
C GLY A 30 10.01 -18.07 -10.86
N GLN A 31 9.40 -16.99 -11.36
CA GLN A 31 9.53 -16.54 -12.75
C GLN A 31 10.21 -15.17 -12.82
N ASN A 32 11.16 -15.03 -13.77
CA ASN A 32 11.74 -13.73 -14.05
C ASN A 32 10.71 -12.82 -14.72
N ILE A 33 10.46 -11.65 -14.13
CA ILE A 33 9.45 -10.71 -14.63
C ILE A 33 9.77 -10.18 -16.03
N ALA A 34 11.02 -10.25 -16.48
CA ALA A 34 11.42 -9.84 -17.83
C ALA A 34 10.92 -10.83 -18.91
N GLU A 35 10.67 -12.09 -18.55
CA GLU A 35 10.32 -13.18 -19.47
C GLU A 35 8.82 -13.43 -19.59
N VAL A 36 8.00 -12.74 -18.78
CA VAL A 36 6.53 -12.85 -18.81
C VAL A 36 5.91 -11.61 -19.47
N THR A 37 4.65 -11.70 -19.89
CA THR A 37 3.94 -10.51 -20.40
C THR A 37 3.63 -9.53 -19.27
N GLN A 38 3.53 -8.24 -19.57
CA GLN A 38 3.16 -7.24 -18.58
C GLN A 38 1.76 -7.51 -18.00
N ASP A 39 0.84 -8.00 -18.81
CA ASP A 39 -0.52 -8.31 -18.37
C ASP A 39 -0.54 -9.45 -17.37
N SER A 40 0.18 -10.55 -17.62
CA SER A 40 0.27 -11.67 -16.67
C SER A 40 0.94 -11.25 -15.36
N LEU A 41 1.98 -10.41 -15.41
CA LEU A 41 2.63 -9.86 -14.22
C LEU A 41 1.66 -8.98 -13.42
N ARG A 42 1.00 -8.03 -14.10
CA ARG A 42 0.08 -7.09 -13.46
C ARG A 42 -1.16 -7.75 -12.88
N GLN A 43 -1.62 -8.87 -13.45
CA GLN A 43 -2.69 -9.68 -12.84
C GLN A 43 -2.29 -10.24 -11.47
N LYS A 44 -1.01 -10.53 -11.25
CA LYS A 44 -0.48 -11.08 -10.00
C LYS A 44 -0.11 -10.03 -8.95
N ILE A 45 -0.20 -8.75 -9.27
CA ILE A 45 0.17 -7.66 -8.36
C ILE A 45 -1.01 -6.72 -8.17
N ALA A 46 -1.47 -6.54 -6.93
CA ALA A 46 -2.37 -5.46 -6.54
C ALA A 46 -1.54 -4.25 -6.08
N VAL A 47 -2.03 -3.05 -6.32
CA VAL A 47 -1.36 -1.81 -5.91
C VAL A 47 -2.35 -0.90 -5.21
N ILE A 48 -1.98 -0.43 -4.02
CA ILE A 48 -2.70 0.62 -3.30
C ILE A 48 -1.77 1.85 -3.28
N PRO A 49 -2.06 2.88 -4.10
CA PRO A 49 -1.21 4.06 -4.18
C PRO A 49 -1.45 5.00 -3.00
N GLN A 50 -0.48 5.89 -2.75
CA GLN A 50 -0.52 6.94 -1.73
C GLN A 50 -1.73 7.87 -1.87
N ASP A 51 -2.01 8.37 -3.08
CA ASP A 51 -3.16 9.20 -3.41
C ASP A 51 -3.97 8.52 -4.52
N PRO A 52 -5.01 7.75 -4.14
CA PRO A 52 -5.78 7.00 -5.11
C PRO A 52 -6.68 7.91 -5.95
N SER A 53 -6.50 7.81 -7.25
CA SER A 53 -7.42 8.40 -8.23
C SER A 53 -8.55 7.41 -8.54
N LEU A 54 -9.77 7.90 -8.58
CA LEU A 54 -10.94 7.12 -8.96
C LEU A 54 -11.40 7.53 -10.35
N PHE A 55 -11.99 6.58 -11.07
CA PHE A 55 -12.60 6.84 -12.36
C PHE A 55 -13.91 7.61 -12.19
N HIS A 56 -14.26 8.46 -13.16
CA HIS A 56 -15.55 9.12 -13.21
C HIS A 56 -16.67 8.12 -13.55
N ARG A 57 -16.93 7.26 -12.59
CA ARG A 57 -17.90 6.15 -12.64
C ARG A 57 -18.57 6.00 -11.29
N SER A 58 -19.48 5.02 -11.16
CA SER A 58 -20.09 4.69 -9.88
C SER A 58 -19.07 4.11 -8.89
N LEU A 59 -19.42 4.08 -7.60
CA LEU A 59 -18.62 3.43 -6.55
C LEU A 59 -18.45 1.94 -6.84
N ARG A 60 -19.53 1.26 -7.29
CA ARG A 60 -19.51 -0.13 -7.75
C ARG A 60 -18.47 -0.36 -8.84
N GLU A 61 -18.54 0.38 -9.93
CA GLU A 61 -17.63 0.23 -11.06
C GLU A 61 -16.16 0.53 -10.68
N ASN A 62 -15.95 1.45 -9.75
CA ASN A 62 -14.62 1.73 -9.21
C ASN A 62 -14.04 0.55 -8.45
N ILE A 63 -14.85 -0.18 -7.67
CA ILE A 63 -14.41 -1.38 -6.95
C ILE A 63 -14.24 -2.53 -7.96
N LEU A 64 -15.21 -2.73 -8.84
CA LEU A 64 -15.26 -3.78 -9.86
C LEU A 64 -14.07 -3.73 -10.83
N TYR A 65 -13.43 -2.55 -10.97
CA TYR A 65 -12.20 -2.42 -11.77
C TYR A 65 -11.07 -3.36 -11.31
N GLY A 66 -11.06 -3.80 -10.05
CA GLY A 66 -10.12 -4.79 -9.54
C GLY A 66 -10.26 -6.17 -10.19
N ARG A 67 -11.50 -6.60 -10.46
CA ARG A 67 -11.88 -7.85 -11.12
C ARG A 67 -13.23 -7.66 -11.81
N PRO A 68 -13.23 -7.33 -13.11
CA PRO A 68 -14.45 -6.96 -13.86
C PRO A 68 -15.53 -8.03 -13.90
N GLU A 69 -15.17 -9.30 -13.78
CA GLU A 69 -16.06 -10.47 -13.77
C GLU A 69 -16.60 -10.85 -12.39
N ALA A 70 -16.25 -10.09 -11.33
CA ALA A 70 -16.69 -10.36 -9.97
C ALA A 70 -18.21 -10.15 -9.82
N THR A 71 -18.83 -10.93 -8.93
CA THR A 71 -20.25 -10.81 -8.61
C THR A 71 -20.53 -9.59 -7.74
N GLU A 72 -21.81 -9.25 -7.59
CA GLU A 72 -22.25 -8.20 -6.65
C GLU A 72 -21.85 -8.52 -5.22
N GLU A 73 -22.00 -9.78 -4.82
CA GLU A 73 -21.65 -10.27 -3.49
C GLU A 73 -20.14 -10.10 -3.23
N ASP A 74 -19.29 -10.36 -4.24
CA ASP A 74 -17.84 -10.15 -4.16
C ASP A 74 -17.50 -8.67 -3.93
N VAL A 75 -18.18 -7.77 -4.67
CA VAL A 75 -18.00 -6.32 -4.53
C VAL A 75 -18.38 -5.85 -3.13
N ILE A 76 -19.53 -6.31 -2.61
CA ILE A 76 -20.00 -5.98 -1.27
C ILE A 76 -19.03 -6.54 -0.21
N ALA A 77 -18.57 -7.77 -0.36
CA ALA A 77 -17.60 -8.39 0.55
C ALA A 77 -16.28 -7.60 0.59
N ALA A 78 -15.74 -7.23 -0.57
CA ALA A 78 -14.54 -6.40 -0.68
C ALA A 78 -14.73 -5.01 -0.05
N ALA A 79 -15.90 -4.39 -0.25
CA ALA A 79 -16.22 -3.10 0.36
C ALA A 79 -16.32 -3.18 1.89
N LYS A 80 -16.91 -4.26 2.43
CA LYS A 80 -16.96 -4.50 3.89
C LYS A 80 -15.56 -4.70 4.47
N ALA A 81 -14.74 -5.53 3.87
CA ALA A 81 -13.36 -5.76 4.29
C ALA A 81 -12.52 -4.48 4.25
N ALA A 82 -12.78 -3.61 3.28
CA ALA A 82 -12.14 -2.29 3.14
C ALA A 82 -12.76 -1.19 4.02
N GLN A 83 -13.69 -1.50 4.93
CA GLN A 83 -14.42 -0.53 5.76
C GLN A 83 -15.12 0.57 4.92
N ALA A 84 -15.56 0.21 3.70
CA ALA A 84 -16.18 1.14 2.76
C ALA A 84 -17.70 1.01 2.69
N HIS A 85 -18.25 -0.15 3.05
CA HIS A 85 -19.66 -0.50 2.88
C HIS A 85 -20.62 0.54 3.51
N ASP A 86 -20.38 0.91 4.75
CA ASP A 86 -21.28 1.76 5.51
C ASP A 86 -21.38 3.17 4.92
N PHE A 87 -20.24 3.79 4.58
CA PHE A 87 -20.29 5.10 3.95
C PHE A 87 -20.88 5.04 2.53
N ILE A 88 -20.71 3.93 1.80
CA ILE A 88 -21.33 3.73 0.49
C ILE A 88 -22.86 3.74 0.65
N LEU A 89 -23.40 2.97 1.59
CA LEU A 89 -24.84 2.93 1.84
C LEU A 89 -25.40 4.27 2.35
N ALA A 90 -24.60 5.07 3.04
CA ALA A 90 -24.99 6.40 3.48
C ALA A 90 -25.07 7.44 2.34
N THR A 91 -24.61 7.13 1.13
CA THR A 91 -24.78 8.00 -0.05
C THR A 91 -26.20 7.86 -0.63
N GLN A 92 -26.65 8.88 -1.35
CA GLN A 92 -28.02 8.92 -1.90
C GLN A 92 -28.37 7.73 -2.82
N SER A 93 -27.40 7.22 -3.59
CA SER A 93 -27.58 6.13 -4.56
C SER A 93 -26.77 4.88 -4.20
N GLY A 94 -26.27 4.76 -2.97
CA GLY A 94 -25.49 3.61 -2.54
C GLY A 94 -24.31 3.33 -3.49
N TYR A 95 -24.18 2.09 -3.90
CA TYR A 95 -23.12 1.65 -4.81
C TYR A 95 -23.18 2.31 -6.21
N ASP A 96 -24.32 2.83 -6.63
CA ASP A 96 -24.49 3.48 -7.92
C ASP A 96 -24.18 4.98 -7.89
N THR A 97 -23.71 5.49 -6.73
CA THR A 97 -23.29 6.89 -6.57
C THR A 97 -22.11 7.20 -7.46
N MET A 98 -22.26 8.23 -8.32
CA MET A 98 -21.21 8.73 -9.20
C MET A 98 -20.21 9.59 -8.43
N VAL A 99 -18.91 9.23 -8.48
CA VAL A 99 -17.87 9.85 -7.68
C VAL A 99 -17.32 11.17 -8.23
N GLY A 100 -17.72 11.56 -9.45
CA GLY A 100 -17.17 12.74 -10.14
C GLY A 100 -15.75 12.52 -10.68
N GLU A 101 -15.18 13.55 -11.30
CA GLU A 101 -13.81 13.47 -11.80
C GLU A 101 -12.83 13.19 -10.65
N ARG A 102 -11.96 12.18 -10.83
CA ARG A 102 -10.95 11.74 -9.84
C ARG A 102 -11.50 11.48 -8.43
N GLY A 103 -12.82 11.31 -8.28
CA GLY A 103 -13.45 11.08 -6.98
C GLY A 103 -13.58 12.35 -6.12
N VAL A 104 -13.67 13.53 -6.73
CA VAL A 104 -13.72 14.83 -6.03
C VAL A 104 -14.88 14.94 -5.02
N LYS A 105 -15.95 14.17 -5.18
CA LYS A 105 -17.10 14.11 -4.27
C LYS A 105 -16.84 13.32 -2.98
N LEU A 106 -15.70 12.62 -2.88
CA LEU A 106 -15.33 11.81 -1.74
C LEU A 106 -14.21 12.45 -0.91
N SER A 107 -14.20 12.20 0.40
CA SER A 107 -13.05 12.54 1.23
C SER A 107 -11.81 11.72 0.85
N GLY A 108 -10.63 12.17 1.26
CA GLY A 108 -9.38 11.41 1.05
C GLY A 108 -9.45 9.99 1.60
N GLY A 109 -9.98 9.84 2.83
CA GLY A 109 -10.14 8.53 3.47
C GLY A 109 -11.18 7.63 2.79
N GLN A 110 -12.25 8.21 2.21
CA GLN A 110 -13.21 7.46 1.41
C GLN A 110 -12.58 6.95 0.11
N ARG A 111 -11.83 7.81 -0.61
CA ARG A 111 -11.09 7.38 -1.82
C ARG A 111 -10.11 6.26 -1.50
N GLN A 112 -9.37 6.37 -0.39
CA GLN A 112 -8.42 5.34 0.03
C GLN A 112 -9.11 4.00 0.28
N ARG A 113 -10.23 3.99 0.99
CA ARG A 113 -10.99 2.76 1.26
C ARG A 113 -11.57 2.11 -0.02
N ILE A 114 -11.98 2.91 -1.01
CA ILE A 114 -12.38 2.36 -2.34
C ILE A 114 -11.17 1.75 -3.06
N ALA A 115 -9.99 2.37 -3.00
CA ALA A 115 -8.79 1.79 -3.60
C ALA A 115 -8.36 0.49 -2.90
N ILE A 116 -8.52 0.41 -1.57
CA ILE A 116 -8.30 -0.82 -0.80
C ILE A 116 -9.31 -1.90 -1.21
N ALA A 117 -10.60 -1.57 -1.32
CA ALA A 117 -11.63 -2.49 -1.78
C ALA A 117 -11.31 -3.07 -3.18
N ARG A 118 -10.84 -2.21 -4.10
CA ARG A 118 -10.36 -2.61 -5.43
C ARG A 118 -9.21 -3.63 -5.35
N ALA A 119 -8.24 -3.39 -4.46
CA ALA A 119 -7.10 -4.29 -4.27
C ALA A 119 -7.51 -5.63 -3.62
N ILE A 120 -8.45 -5.61 -2.67
CA ILE A 120 -9.01 -6.81 -2.05
C ILE A 120 -9.77 -7.63 -3.11
N LEU A 121 -10.65 -6.99 -3.89
CA LEU A 121 -11.43 -7.65 -4.94
C LEU A 121 -10.56 -8.28 -6.02
N LYS A 122 -9.44 -7.65 -6.36
CA LYS A 122 -8.47 -8.17 -7.32
C LYS A 122 -7.87 -9.51 -6.90
N ASP A 123 -7.74 -9.73 -5.61
CA ASP A 123 -7.23 -10.96 -4.98
C ASP A 123 -5.88 -11.45 -5.54
N ALA A 124 -4.99 -10.52 -5.80
CA ALA A 124 -3.65 -10.83 -6.30
C ALA A 124 -2.74 -11.33 -5.16
N PRO A 125 -1.86 -12.33 -5.40
CA PRO A 125 -0.97 -12.90 -4.37
C PRO A 125 0.12 -11.93 -3.92
N PHE A 126 0.38 -10.87 -4.69
CA PHE A 126 1.37 -9.85 -4.38
C PHE A 126 0.69 -8.48 -4.21
N LEU A 127 1.01 -7.77 -3.14
CA LEU A 127 0.49 -6.43 -2.86
C LEU A 127 1.62 -5.42 -2.74
N ILE A 128 1.51 -4.31 -3.44
CA ILE A 128 2.36 -3.14 -3.24
C ILE A 128 1.49 -2.05 -2.59
N LEU A 129 1.93 -1.59 -1.42
CA LEU A 129 1.29 -0.53 -0.67
C LEU A 129 2.23 0.67 -0.58
N ASP A 130 1.84 1.78 -1.21
CA ASP A 130 2.51 3.08 -1.04
C ASP A 130 1.70 3.89 -0.03
N GLU A 131 2.20 3.94 1.23
CA GLU A 131 1.46 4.50 2.35
C GLU A 131 1.72 6.01 2.48
N ALA A 132 0.68 6.81 2.29
CA ALA A 132 0.61 8.14 2.87
C ALA A 132 -0.78 8.41 3.43
N THR A 133 -0.82 8.58 4.72
CA THR A 133 -2.03 8.91 5.46
C THR A 133 -1.86 10.23 6.20
N SER A 134 -1.15 11.19 5.61
CA SER A 134 -0.59 12.36 6.29
C SER A 134 -1.57 13.49 6.65
N SER A 135 -2.91 13.29 6.57
CA SER A 135 -3.87 14.35 6.93
C SER A 135 -5.28 13.84 7.21
N LEU A 136 -5.39 12.66 7.82
CA LEU A 136 -6.68 12.07 8.15
C LEU A 136 -6.95 12.23 9.65
N ASP A 137 -8.23 12.39 10.00
CA ASP A 137 -8.67 12.30 11.39
C ASP A 137 -8.43 10.89 11.97
N SER A 138 -8.34 10.80 13.29
CA SER A 138 -7.96 9.54 13.98
C SER A 138 -8.93 8.38 13.73
N ASP A 139 -10.22 8.66 13.54
CA ASP A 139 -11.22 7.61 13.29
C ASP A 139 -11.11 7.07 11.88
N THR A 140 -11.00 7.95 10.89
CA THR A 140 -10.74 7.57 9.49
C THR A 140 -9.44 6.80 9.36
N GLU A 141 -8.39 7.21 10.07
CA GLU A 141 -7.11 6.50 10.09
C GLU A 141 -7.26 5.08 10.60
N ARG A 142 -7.96 4.87 11.71
CA ARG A 142 -8.20 3.54 12.29
C ARG A 142 -8.95 2.62 11.32
N LEU A 143 -9.96 3.12 10.61
CA LEU A 143 -10.68 2.38 9.58
C LEU A 143 -9.76 1.96 8.44
N ILE A 144 -8.91 2.87 7.95
CA ILE A 144 -7.94 2.57 6.88
C ILE A 144 -6.92 1.53 7.35
N GLN A 145 -6.39 1.65 8.56
CA GLN A 145 -5.45 0.67 9.11
C GLN A 145 -6.08 -0.73 9.20
N SER A 146 -7.33 -0.83 9.66
CA SER A 146 -8.07 -2.09 9.66
C SER A 146 -8.25 -2.66 8.25
N ALA A 147 -8.61 -1.83 7.29
CA ALA A 147 -8.76 -2.22 5.89
C ALA A 147 -7.44 -2.70 5.25
N LEU A 148 -6.32 -2.03 5.58
CA LEU A 148 -4.99 -2.43 5.10
C LEU A 148 -4.57 -3.78 5.66
N VAL A 149 -4.84 -4.05 6.94
CA VAL A 149 -4.58 -5.37 7.55
C VAL A 149 -5.32 -6.46 6.77
N ALA A 150 -6.62 -6.27 6.51
CA ALA A 150 -7.40 -7.21 5.71
C ALA A 150 -6.86 -7.38 4.27
N ALA A 151 -6.36 -6.30 3.66
CA ALA A 151 -5.77 -6.36 2.34
C ALA A 151 -4.42 -7.10 2.29
N MET A 152 -3.65 -7.10 3.38
CA MET A 152 -2.34 -7.78 3.48
C MET A 152 -2.45 -9.26 3.81
N GLU A 153 -3.56 -9.69 4.40
CA GLU A 153 -3.74 -11.07 4.88
C GLU A 153 -3.56 -12.10 3.76
N GLY A 154 -2.71 -13.10 4.01
CA GLY A 154 -2.43 -14.19 3.07
C GLY A 154 -1.61 -13.81 1.82
N ARG A 155 -1.01 -12.61 1.77
CA ARG A 155 -0.30 -12.07 0.60
C ARG A 155 1.14 -11.70 0.91
N THR A 156 2.01 -11.85 -0.08
CA THR A 156 3.33 -11.22 -0.03
C THR A 156 3.16 -9.72 -0.25
N THR A 157 3.49 -8.93 0.78
CA THR A 157 3.24 -7.47 0.74
C THR A 157 4.55 -6.69 0.82
N ILE A 158 4.73 -5.74 -0.09
CA ILE A 158 5.77 -4.70 -0.01
C ILE A 158 5.11 -3.39 0.37
N VAL A 159 5.57 -2.80 1.47
CA VAL A 159 5.03 -1.55 2.01
C VAL A 159 6.10 -0.46 1.98
N ILE A 160 5.80 0.65 1.30
CA ILE A 160 6.54 1.90 1.47
C ILE A 160 5.93 2.61 2.68
N ALA A 161 6.42 2.28 3.88
CA ALA A 161 5.86 2.80 5.11
C ALA A 161 6.51 4.12 5.53
N HIS A 162 5.67 5.04 5.96
CA HIS A 162 6.04 6.31 6.56
C HIS A 162 5.60 6.41 8.03
N ARG A 163 4.92 5.37 8.58
CA ARG A 163 4.41 5.33 9.95
C ARG A 163 5.01 4.18 10.74
N LEU A 164 5.34 4.47 12.01
CA LEU A 164 5.89 3.48 12.94
C LEU A 164 4.92 2.31 13.19
N SER A 165 3.62 2.58 13.27
CA SER A 165 2.59 1.56 13.48
C SER A 165 2.54 0.51 12.36
N THR A 166 2.83 0.92 11.13
CA THR A 166 2.90 0.01 9.99
C THR A 166 4.21 -0.78 10.03
N LEU A 167 5.34 -0.13 10.32
CA LEU A 167 6.64 -0.80 10.42
C LEU A 167 6.67 -1.90 11.50
N ALA A 168 5.97 -1.67 12.63
CA ALA A 168 5.91 -2.62 13.73
C ALA A 168 5.19 -3.94 13.39
N ARG A 169 4.47 -4.00 12.26
CA ARG A 169 3.74 -5.19 11.79
C ARG A 169 4.46 -5.94 10.68
N MET A 170 5.60 -5.45 10.22
CA MET A 170 6.33 -6.05 9.11
C MET A 170 7.30 -7.12 9.61
N ASP A 171 7.32 -8.25 8.92
CA ASP A 171 8.23 -9.37 9.22
C ASP A 171 9.69 -9.01 8.93
N ARG A 172 9.91 -8.13 7.95
CA ARG A 172 11.24 -7.73 7.49
C ARG A 172 11.23 -6.26 7.06
N LEU A 173 12.26 -5.55 7.46
CA LEU A 173 12.47 -4.15 7.13
C LEU A 173 13.75 -4.02 6.29
N VAL A 174 13.65 -3.33 5.17
CA VAL A 174 14.78 -3.00 4.29
C VAL A 174 14.95 -1.50 4.29
N VAL A 175 16.15 -1.03 4.62
CA VAL A 175 16.49 0.39 4.66
C VAL A 175 17.29 0.77 3.42
N LEU A 176 16.73 1.70 2.66
CA LEU A 176 17.32 2.22 1.42
C LEU A 176 17.92 3.60 1.65
N ARG A 177 19.13 3.80 1.13
CA ARG A 177 19.79 5.09 1.03
C ARG A 177 20.49 5.20 -0.32
N GLU A 178 20.18 6.25 -1.09
CA GLU A 178 20.79 6.52 -2.40
C GLU A 178 20.71 5.32 -3.37
N GLY A 179 19.60 4.57 -3.34
CA GLY A 179 19.39 3.38 -4.18
C GLY A 179 20.06 2.11 -3.69
N VAL A 180 20.76 2.13 -2.55
CA VAL A 180 21.47 0.99 -1.97
C VAL A 180 20.77 0.51 -0.71
N ILE A 181 20.71 -0.80 -0.51
CA ILE A 181 20.26 -1.40 0.77
C ILE A 181 21.41 -1.28 1.76
N ILE A 182 21.20 -0.49 2.82
CA ILE A 182 22.19 -0.26 3.87
C ILE A 182 21.92 -1.06 5.14
N GLU A 183 20.66 -1.43 5.39
CA GLU A 183 20.25 -2.27 6.52
C GLU A 183 19.09 -3.16 6.11
N ASP A 184 19.05 -4.36 6.70
CA ASP A 184 18.05 -5.38 6.47
C ASP A 184 17.91 -6.23 7.75
N GLY A 185 16.66 -6.49 8.18
CA GLY A 185 16.38 -7.28 9.37
C GLY A 185 14.95 -7.07 9.89
N THR A 186 14.66 -7.65 11.06
CA THR A 186 13.43 -7.38 11.80
C THR A 186 13.49 -6.03 12.52
N LEU A 187 12.35 -5.54 12.99
CA LEU A 187 12.27 -4.29 13.76
C LEU A 187 13.25 -4.31 14.94
N ASP A 188 13.19 -5.37 15.77
CA ASP A 188 14.03 -5.47 16.96
C ASP A 188 15.52 -5.50 16.63
N GLN A 189 15.91 -6.23 15.58
CA GLN A 189 17.30 -6.29 15.13
C GLN A 189 17.81 -4.92 14.68
N LEU A 190 17.00 -4.17 13.91
CA LEU A 190 17.42 -2.88 13.39
C LEU A 190 17.44 -1.79 14.48
N VAL A 191 16.54 -1.85 15.45
CA VAL A 191 16.56 -0.95 16.62
C VAL A 191 17.78 -1.24 17.48
N ALA A 192 18.07 -2.53 17.78
CA ALA A 192 19.22 -2.95 18.60
C ALA A 192 20.57 -2.62 17.93
N LYS A 193 20.64 -2.63 16.59
CA LYS A 193 21.84 -2.28 15.82
C LYS A 193 22.24 -0.82 15.97
N ALA A 194 21.33 0.06 16.44
CA ALA A 194 21.53 1.49 16.63
C ALA A 194 22.08 2.22 15.38
N GLY A 195 21.70 1.74 14.19
CA GLY A 195 22.13 2.27 12.90
C GLY A 195 21.22 3.35 12.34
N HIS A 196 21.20 3.47 10.99
CA HIS A 196 20.40 4.47 10.30
C HIS A 196 18.89 4.29 10.52
N PHE A 197 18.41 3.04 10.58
CA PHE A 197 17.02 2.75 10.91
C PHE A 197 16.65 3.26 12.31
N ALA A 198 17.46 2.95 13.33
CA ALA A 198 17.21 3.39 14.69
C ALA A 198 17.19 4.93 14.81
N TYR A 199 18.03 5.61 14.04
CA TYR A 199 18.00 7.08 13.95
C TYR A 199 16.67 7.59 13.38
N LEU A 200 16.20 7.02 12.24
CA LEU A 200 14.91 7.40 11.63
C LEU A 200 13.72 7.07 12.55
N TRP A 201 13.79 5.91 13.21
CA TRP A 201 12.79 5.48 14.18
C TRP A 201 12.67 6.47 15.32
N ASN A 202 13.79 6.89 15.91
CA ASN A 202 13.83 7.86 17.00
C ASN A 202 13.30 9.25 16.60
N LEU A 203 13.62 9.71 15.39
CA LEU A 203 13.08 10.96 14.86
C LEU A 203 11.55 10.95 14.79
N GLN A 204 10.95 9.82 14.38
CA GLN A 204 9.50 9.70 14.26
C GLN A 204 8.80 9.42 15.59
N ALA A 205 9.45 8.73 16.51
CA ALA A 205 8.91 8.42 17.83
C ALA A 205 8.88 9.64 18.79
N GLY A 206 9.28 10.83 18.32
CA GLY A 206 9.22 12.05 19.12
C GLY A 206 10.26 12.13 20.24
N GLY A 207 11.38 11.44 20.10
CA GLY A 207 12.54 11.59 21.02
C GLY A 207 12.41 10.87 22.37
N PHE A 208 11.53 9.88 22.51
CA PHE A 208 11.37 9.11 23.75
C PHE A 208 12.40 8.00 23.96
N LEU A 209 13.41 7.86 23.11
CA LEU A 209 14.51 6.92 23.32
C LEU A 209 15.79 7.66 23.74
N PRO A 210 16.63 7.05 24.61
CA PRO A 210 17.76 7.76 25.23
C PRO A 210 18.72 8.31 24.18
N LYS A 211 19.05 9.60 24.34
CA LYS A 211 20.11 10.28 23.61
C LYS A 211 21.43 9.60 23.87
N LYS A 212 21.89 8.74 22.97
CA LYS A 212 23.34 8.49 22.77
C LYS A 212 23.52 7.70 21.46
N ILE A 213 23.71 8.40 20.36
CA ILE A 213 24.52 7.91 19.25
C ILE A 213 25.32 9.12 18.79
N GLU A 214 26.58 9.20 19.20
CA GLU A 214 27.59 10.01 18.53
C GLU A 214 27.91 9.30 17.21
N ILE A 215 27.82 10.02 16.10
CA ILE A 215 28.16 9.58 14.73
C ILE A 215 29.67 9.70 14.54
#